data_dea902f7bc448d4447298a09076347e5
#
_entry.id   dea902f7bc448d4447298a09076347e5
#
_cell.length_a   1.000
_cell.length_b   1.000
_cell.length_c   1.000
_cell.angle_alpha   90.00
_cell.angle_beta   90.00
_cell.angle_gamma   90.00
#
_symmetry.space_group_name_H-M   'P 1'
#
loop_
_entity.id
_entity.type
_entity.pdbx_description
1 polymer ?
#
loop_
_entity_poly.entity_id
_entity_poly.type
_entity_poly.pdbx_seq_one_letter_code
_entity_poly.pdbx_strand_id
1 'polypeptide(L)'
;KTAKISATAVGYTGKVVDFEFIDNPANNQQFPFKDNQLMEFEVELKEPSLMKVNAWLWMIVCPGDEIEMAIQFQGKNYKHVEFQGTPSAVALNSAIRDGRMVRINDHYKTNPLAAVVTQACLRNWKKEQEILEGVRGKVDEFAFNYIYAELEGMYMDNLVKYPFIVSDVNKKPLQECTPEGYWSILDNYQIKSDKASLKSYAYIGWLIDYLEYQER
;
A
#
# COMPACT_ATOMS: atom_id res chain seq x y z
N LYS A 1 2.63 22.17 -8.21
CA LYS A 1 2.21 21.95 -9.62
C LYS A 1 0.89 21.20 -9.62
N THR A 2 0.04 21.49 -10.59
CA THR A 2 -1.24 20.83 -10.75
C THR A 2 -1.02 19.43 -11.36
N ALA A 3 -1.56 18.40 -10.72
CA ALA A 3 -1.73 17.08 -11.30
C ALA A 3 -3.16 16.94 -11.84
N LYS A 4 -3.31 16.23 -12.98
CA LYS A 4 -4.59 15.96 -13.63
C LYS A 4 -4.90 14.48 -13.54
N ILE A 5 -6.08 14.16 -13.05
CA ILE A 5 -6.52 12.79 -12.84
C ILE A 5 -7.83 12.58 -13.57
N SER A 6 -7.90 11.54 -14.38
CA SER A 6 -9.13 11.09 -15.00
C SER A 6 -9.32 9.59 -14.80
N ALA A 7 -10.57 9.16 -14.67
CA ALA A 7 -10.90 7.77 -14.47
C ALA A 7 -12.23 7.41 -15.12
N THR A 8 -12.31 6.20 -15.68
CA THR A 8 -13.55 5.50 -15.98
C THR A 8 -13.62 4.23 -15.13
N ALA A 9 -14.81 3.81 -14.74
CA ALA A 9 -15.00 2.61 -13.95
C ALA A 9 -16.18 1.78 -14.47
N VAL A 10 -16.05 0.45 -14.38
CA VAL A 10 -17.11 -0.49 -14.77
C VAL A 10 -17.32 -1.57 -13.71
N GLY A 11 -18.54 -2.10 -13.63
CA GLY A 11 -18.90 -3.25 -12.80
C GLY A 11 -18.93 -2.98 -11.29
N TYR A 12 -18.92 -1.71 -10.86
CA TYR A 12 -19.04 -1.35 -9.46
C TYR A 12 -20.51 -1.34 -9.02
N THR A 13 -20.79 -1.90 -7.84
CA THR A 13 -22.16 -1.92 -7.28
C THR A 13 -22.39 -0.89 -6.16
N GLY A 14 -21.39 -0.07 -5.86
CA GLY A 14 -21.53 1.05 -4.96
C GLY A 14 -22.18 2.27 -5.64
N LYS A 15 -22.46 3.30 -4.87
CA LYS A 15 -23.12 4.52 -5.37
C LYS A 15 -22.14 5.63 -5.72
N VAL A 16 -20.94 5.60 -5.14
CA VAL A 16 -19.94 6.68 -5.21
C VAL A 16 -18.58 6.08 -5.42
N VAL A 17 -17.75 6.70 -6.24
CA VAL A 17 -16.32 6.44 -6.34
C VAL A 17 -15.59 7.54 -5.58
N ASP A 18 -14.79 7.13 -4.58
CA ASP A 18 -14.03 8.02 -3.71
C ASP A 18 -12.56 8.03 -4.13
N PHE A 19 -11.98 9.22 -4.25
CA PHE A 19 -10.56 9.46 -4.45
C PHE A 19 -10.03 10.15 -3.19
N GLU A 20 -9.29 9.43 -2.37
CA GLU A 20 -8.84 9.87 -1.05
C GLU A 20 -7.33 10.12 -1.04
N PHE A 21 -6.93 11.36 -0.83
CA PHE A 21 -5.53 11.73 -0.59
C PHE A 21 -5.22 11.59 0.90
N ILE A 22 -4.44 10.58 1.24
CA ILE A 22 -4.21 10.18 2.64
C ILE A 22 -3.48 11.25 3.45
N ASP A 23 -2.52 11.90 2.83
CA ASP A 23 -1.70 12.95 3.43
C ASP A 23 -2.24 14.37 3.21
N ASN A 24 -3.32 14.54 2.43
CA ASN A 24 -4.00 15.81 2.21
C ASN A 24 -5.50 15.65 1.92
N PRO A 25 -6.31 15.37 2.95
CA PRO A 25 -7.76 15.15 2.78
C PRO A 25 -8.55 16.31 2.13
N ALA A 26 -7.98 17.52 2.10
CA ALA A 26 -8.58 18.65 1.40
C ALA A 26 -8.67 18.44 -0.12
N ASN A 27 -7.85 17.54 -0.66
CA ASN A 27 -7.85 17.17 -2.08
C ASN A 27 -8.82 16.03 -2.43
N ASN A 28 -9.51 15.45 -1.43
CA ASN A 28 -10.43 14.34 -1.67
C ASN A 28 -11.54 14.71 -2.63
N GLN A 29 -11.90 13.77 -3.51
CA GLN A 29 -12.96 13.93 -4.50
C GLN A 29 -13.92 12.75 -4.44
N GLN A 30 -15.20 13.00 -4.71
CA GLN A 30 -16.24 11.99 -4.79
C GLN A 30 -17.06 12.18 -6.05
N PHE A 31 -17.33 11.10 -6.76
CA PHE A 31 -18.15 11.10 -7.96
C PHE A 31 -19.27 10.08 -7.84
N PRO A 32 -20.53 10.44 -8.17
CA PRO A 32 -21.60 9.47 -8.34
C PRO A 32 -21.20 8.43 -9.38
N PHE A 33 -21.31 7.14 -9.04
CA PHE A 33 -20.92 6.08 -9.96
C PHE A 33 -21.96 5.91 -11.07
N LYS A 34 -21.47 5.88 -12.31
CA LYS A 34 -22.15 5.37 -13.49
C LYS A 34 -21.14 4.65 -14.36
N ASP A 35 -21.51 3.49 -14.91
CA ASP A 35 -20.64 2.70 -15.78
C ASP A 35 -20.10 3.54 -16.94
N ASN A 36 -18.79 3.46 -17.15
CA ASN A 36 -18.04 4.18 -18.18
C ASN A 36 -18.15 5.72 -18.15
N GLN A 37 -18.72 6.31 -17.11
CA GLN A 37 -18.71 7.77 -17.00
C GLN A 37 -17.30 8.26 -16.65
N LEU A 38 -16.84 9.27 -17.39
CA LEU A 38 -15.60 9.94 -17.11
C LEU A 38 -15.73 10.76 -15.81
N MET A 39 -14.76 10.57 -14.92
CA MET A 39 -14.54 11.34 -13.71
C MET A 39 -13.22 12.09 -13.87
N GLU A 40 -13.22 13.40 -13.80
CA GLU A 40 -12.03 14.23 -13.98
C GLU A 40 -11.90 15.25 -12.88
N PHE A 41 -10.67 15.47 -12.42
CA PHE A 41 -10.34 16.53 -11.47
C PHE A 41 -8.87 16.89 -11.51
N GLU A 42 -8.57 18.07 -10.99
CA GLU A 42 -7.21 18.58 -10.83
C GLU A 42 -6.91 18.82 -9.35
N VAL A 43 -5.65 18.57 -8.96
CA VAL A 43 -5.18 18.83 -7.60
C VAL A 43 -3.84 19.52 -7.62
N GLU A 44 -3.66 20.51 -6.74
CA GLU A 44 -2.35 21.13 -6.54
C GLU A 44 -1.53 20.36 -5.53
N LEU A 45 -0.39 19.86 -5.99
CA LEU A 45 0.56 19.12 -5.16
C LEU A 45 1.91 19.85 -5.09
N LYS A 46 2.48 19.87 -3.88
CA LYS A 46 3.85 20.37 -3.64
C LYS A 46 4.87 19.24 -3.70
N GLU A 47 4.45 18.05 -3.31
CA GLU A 47 5.25 16.82 -3.27
C GLU A 47 4.36 15.60 -3.58
N PRO A 48 4.95 14.42 -3.90
CA PRO A 48 4.19 13.20 -4.14
C PRO A 48 3.23 12.87 -3.01
N SER A 49 2.03 12.40 -3.34
CA SER A 49 0.94 12.12 -2.43
C SER A 49 0.37 10.72 -2.68
N LEU A 50 0.04 10.00 -1.59
CA LEU A 50 -0.62 8.71 -1.67
C LEU A 50 -2.13 8.93 -1.84
N MET A 51 -2.68 8.42 -2.93
CA MET A 51 -4.12 8.43 -3.21
C MET A 51 -4.67 7.00 -3.17
N LYS A 52 -5.88 6.85 -2.64
CA LYS A 52 -6.64 5.59 -2.65
C LYS A 52 -7.96 5.79 -3.39
N VAL A 53 -8.31 4.85 -4.25
CA VAL A 53 -9.64 4.83 -4.88
C VAL A 53 -10.47 3.75 -4.19
N ASN A 54 -11.59 4.14 -3.57
CA ASN A 54 -12.46 3.26 -2.77
C ASN A 54 -11.67 2.43 -1.73
N ALA A 55 -10.64 3.00 -1.12
CA ALA A 55 -9.72 2.37 -0.14
C ALA A 55 -8.92 1.14 -0.66
N TRP A 56 -9.16 0.68 -1.90
CA TRP A 56 -8.59 -0.56 -2.42
C TRP A 56 -7.48 -0.37 -3.45
N LEU A 57 -7.62 0.58 -4.33
CA LEU A 57 -6.60 0.90 -5.32
C LEU A 57 -5.70 2.00 -4.74
N TRP A 58 -4.45 1.65 -4.49
CA TRP A 58 -3.43 2.58 -4.02
C TRP A 58 -2.57 3.05 -5.17
N MET A 59 -2.22 4.31 -5.14
CA MET A 59 -1.37 4.92 -6.14
C MET A 59 -0.66 6.15 -5.61
N ILE A 60 0.46 6.51 -6.23
CA ILE A 60 1.18 7.76 -5.97
C ILE A 60 0.88 8.73 -7.10
N VAL A 61 0.56 9.95 -6.72
CA VAL A 61 0.40 11.09 -7.63
C VAL A 61 1.50 12.10 -7.37
N CYS A 62 2.29 12.44 -8.39
CA CYS A 62 3.34 13.45 -8.29
C CYS A 62 2.87 14.81 -8.80
N PRO A 63 3.51 15.91 -8.36
CA PRO A 63 3.22 17.24 -8.85
C PRO A 63 3.44 17.37 -10.37
N GLY A 64 2.37 17.61 -11.12
CA GLY A 64 2.41 17.75 -12.58
C GLY A 64 2.14 16.47 -13.36
N ASP A 65 1.76 15.37 -12.69
CA ASP A 65 1.33 14.15 -13.36
C ASP A 65 0.02 14.36 -14.13
N GLU A 66 -0.09 13.67 -15.27
CA GLU A 66 -1.34 13.41 -15.96
C GLU A 66 -1.58 11.90 -15.89
N ILE A 67 -2.67 11.48 -15.24
CA ILE A 67 -2.98 10.08 -14.99
C ILE A 67 -4.40 9.79 -15.46
N GLU A 68 -4.53 8.84 -16.36
CA GLU A 68 -5.80 8.28 -16.81
C GLU A 68 -5.91 6.83 -16.33
N MET A 69 -7.09 6.47 -15.79
CA MET A 69 -7.36 5.15 -15.24
C MET A 69 -8.59 4.52 -15.87
N ALA A 70 -8.49 3.26 -16.29
CA ALA A 70 -9.63 2.42 -16.62
C ALA A 70 -9.77 1.34 -15.53
N ILE A 71 -10.76 1.50 -14.64
CA ILE A 71 -10.91 0.67 -13.43
C ILE A 71 -12.00 -0.37 -13.65
N GLN A 72 -11.69 -1.62 -13.36
CA GLN A 72 -12.63 -2.72 -13.37
C GLN A 72 -12.94 -3.18 -11.95
N PHE A 73 -14.22 -3.22 -11.61
CA PHE A 73 -14.73 -3.78 -10.36
C PHE A 73 -15.48 -5.08 -10.62
N GLN A 74 -15.58 -5.89 -9.59
CA GLN A 74 -16.51 -7.03 -9.51
C GLN A 74 -17.35 -6.83 -8.24
N GLY A 75 -18.53 -6.23 -8.39
CA GLY A 75 -19.32 -5.77 -7.27
C GLY A 75 -18.64 -4.59 -6.56
N LYS A 76 -18.34 -4.73 -5.27
CA LYS A 76 -17.56 -3.71 -4.53
C LYS A 76 -16.06 -3.97 -4.54
N ASN A 77 -15.62 -5.11 -5.05
CA ASN A 77 -14.21 -5.49 -5.04
C ASN A 77 -13.50 -4.93 -6.26
N TYR A 78 -12.31 -4.40 -6.05
CA TYR A 78 -11.38 -4.04 -7.10
C TYR A 78 -10.88 -5.31 -7.82
N LYS A 79 -10.90 -5.30 -9.14
CA LYS A 79 -10.42 -6.39 -9.98
C LYS A 79 -9.13 -6.02 -10.71
N HIS A 80 -9.13 -4.92 -11.43
CA HIS A 80 -8.01 -4.49 -12.26
C HIS A 80 -8.06 -3.00 -12.55
N VAL A 81 -6.91 -2.41 -12.91
CA VAL A 81 -6.80 -1.05 -13.46
C VAL A 81 -5.71 -1.00 -14.52
N GLU A 82 -6.00 -0.26 -15.59
CA GLU A 82 -5.00 0.17 -16.57
C GLU A 82 -4.69 1.65 -16.35
N PHE A 83 -3.41 2.00 -16.48
CA PHE A 83 -2.92 3.37 -16.35
C PHE A 83 -2.39 3.88 -17.67
N GLN A 84 -2.69 5.15 -18.00
CA GLN A 84 -2.11 5.90 -19.11
C GLN A 84 -1.69 7.30 -18.64
N GLY A 85 -0.90 8.02 -19.43
CA GLY A 85 -0.46 9.39 -19.13
C GLY A 85 1.04 9.53 -18.89
N THR A 86 1.44 10.26 -17.87
CA THR A 86 2.87 10.52 -17.55
C THR A 86 3.63 9.19 -17.39
N PRO A 87 4.70 8.94 -18.18
CA PRO A 87 5.38 7.64 -18.19
C PRO A 87 5.88 7.16 -16.83
N SER A 88 6.42 8.07 -16.00
CA SER A 88 6.88 7.73 -14.64
C SER A 88 5.71 7.36 -13.72
N ALA A 89 4.59 8.07 -13.82
CA ALA A 89 3.37 7.76 -13.04
C ALA A 89 2.79 6.40 -13.46
N VAL A 90 2.73 6.12 -14.76
CA VAL A 90 2.29 4.82 -15.29
C VAL A 90 3.17 3.69 -14.79
N ALA A 91 4.50 3.86 -14.85
CA ALA A 91 5.46 2.84 -14.41
C ALA A 91 5.30 2.53 -12.91
N LEU A 92 5.26 3.58 -12.05
CA LEU A 92 5.16 3.41 -10.60
C LEU A 92 3.82 2.78 -10.21
N ASN A 93 2.70 3.30 -10.71
CA ASN A 93 1.38 2.84 -10.33
C ASN A 93 1.06 1.44 -10.89
N SER A 94 1.62 1.07 -12.04
CA SER A 94 1.57 -0.31 -12.53
C SER A 94 2.33 -1.26 -11.61
N ALA A 95 3.51 -0.88 -11.14
CA ALA A 95 4.29 -1.69 -10.19
C ALA A 95 3.55 -1.85 -8.84
N ILE A 96 2.90 -0.79 -8.33
CA ILE A 96 2.06 -0.85 -7.11
C ILE A 96 0.88 -1.82 -7.31
N ARG A 97 0.19 -1.74 -8.46
CA ARG A 97 -0.89 -2.66 -8.83
C ARG A 97 -0.42 -4.11 -8.85
N ASP A 98 0.69 -4.38 -9.52
CA ASP A 98 1.24 -5.73 -9.68
C ASP A 98 1.71 -6.32 -8.36
N GLY A 99 2.34 -5.52 -7.50
CA GLY A 99 2.71 -5.87 -6.13
C GLY A 99 1.49 -6.23 -5.28
N ARG A 100 0.39 -5.47 -5.40
CA ARG A 100 -0.87 -5.81 -4.73
C ARG A 100 -1.40 -7.19 -5.13
N MET A 101 -1.29 -7.57 -6.39
CA MET A 101 -1.75 -8.90 -6.86
C MET A 101 -0.96 -10.03 -6.19
N VAL A 102 0.33 -9.83 -5.90
CA VAL A 102 1.12 -10.79 -5.10
C VAL A 102 0.51 -10.97 -3.70
N ARG A 103 0.13 -9.89 -3.03
CA ARG A 103 -0.48 -9.94 -1.69
C ARG A 103 -1.84 -10.61 -1.68
N ILE A 104 -2.69 -10.33 -2.67
CA ILE A 104 -4.04 -10.89 -2.79
C ILE A 104 -4.00 -12.40 -3.02
N ASN A 105 -3.04 -12.87 -3.79
CA ASN A 105 -2.89 -14.28 -4.15
C ASN A 105 -2.26 -15.14 -3.04
N ASP A 106 -1.92 -14.55 -1.90
CA ASP A 106 -1.35 -15.30 -0.77
C ASP A 106 -2.41 -15.62 0.28
N HIS A 107 -2.46 -16.87 0.68
CA HIS A 107 -3.41 -17.40 1.67
C HIS A 107 -2.86 -17.40 3.10
N TYR A 108 -1.75 -16.73 3.39
CA TYR A 108 -1.14 -16.74 4.72
C TYR A 108 -2.08 -16.24 5.83
N LYS A 109 -3.00 -15.34 5.53
CA LYS A 109 -3.97 -14.79 6.50
C LYS A 109 -4.95 -15.82 7.06
N THR A 110 -5.09 -16.95 6.38
CA THR A 110 -5.96 -18.06 6.83
C THR A 110 -5.22 -19.13 7.60
N ASN A 111 -3.88 -19.05 7.67
CA ASN A 111 -3.07 -20.05 8.36
C ASN A 111 -2.83 -19.63 9.81
N PRO A 112 -3.14 -20.49 10.80
CA PRO A 112 -2.98 -20.17 12.22
C PRO A 112 -1.54 -20.30 12.73
N LEU A 113 -0.59 -20.81 11.93
CA LEU A 113 0.79 -21.03 12.35
C LEU A 113 1.66 -19.80 12.07
N ALA A 114 2.15 -19.14 13.11
CA ALA A 114 2.96 -17.92 13.00
C ALA A 114 4.19 -18.10 12.09
N ALA A 115 4.89 -19.22 12.17
CA ALA A 115 6.05 -19.48 11.31
C ALA A 115 5.68 -19.51 9.82
N VAL A 116 4.54 -20.12 9.45
CA VAL A 116 4.08 -20.19 8.05
C VAL A 116 3.70 -18.80 7.54
N VAL A 117 2.99 -18.01 8.37
CA VAL A 117 2.60 -16.64 8.04
C VAL A 117 3.83 -15.77 7.85
N THR A 118 4.82 -15.88 8.74
CA THR A 118 6.08 -15.13 8.64
C THR A 118 6.79 -15.40 7.32
N GLN A 119 6.95 -16.68 6.96
CA GLN A 119 7.61 -17.07 5.70
C GLN A 119 6.83 -16.55 4.47
N ALA A 120 5.51 -16.66 4.49
CA ALA A 120 4.66 -16.16 3.40
C ALA A 120 4.75 -14.64 3.27
N CYS A 121 4.70 -13.92 4.39
CA CYS A 121 4.82 -12.48 4.44
C CYS A 121 6.19 -12.00 3.90
N LEU A 122 7.28 -12.60 4.37
CA LEU A 122 8.63 -12.25 3.89
C LEU A 122 8.83 -12.58 2.41
N ARG A 123 8.31 -13.72 1.95
CA ARG A 123 8.34 -14.09 0.52
C ARG A 123 7.59 -13.08 -0.33
N ASN A 124 6.40 -12.67 0.10
CA ASN A 124 5.59 -11.69 -0.63
C ASN A 124 6.24 -10.32 -0.64
N TRP A 125 6.77 -9.89 0.50
CA TRP A 125 7.52 -8.64 0.57
C TRP A 125 8.71 -8.65 -0.40
N LYS A 126 9.49 -9.71 -0.44
CA LYS A 126 10.59 -9.84 -1.39
C LYS A 126 10.15 -9.72 -2.84
N LYS A 127 9.04 -10.38 -3.22
CA LYS A 127 8.49 -10.29 -4.59
C LYS A 127 8.02 -8.87 -4.91
N GLU A 128 7.35 -8.21 -3.96
CA GLU A 128 6.88 -6.84 -4.15
C GLU A 128 8.05 -5.85 -4.25
N GLN A 129 9.10 -6.04 -3.47
CA GLN A 129 10.37 -5.30 -3.60
C GLN A 129 10.98 -5.47 -5.01
N GLU A 130 11.06 -6.69 -5.52
CA GLU A 130 11.59 -6.96 -6.86
C GLU A 130 10.78 -6.23 -7.96
N ILE A 131 9.45 -6.19 -7.84
CA ILE A 131 8.57 -5.46 -8.77
C ILE A 131 8.86 -3.96 -8.70
N LEU A 132 8.92 -3.39 -7.50
CA LEU A 132 9.20 -1.95 -7.30
C LEU A 132 10.60 -1.57 -7.79
N GLU A 133 11.62 -2.35 -7.44
CA GLU A 133 13.00 -2.09 -7.88
C GLU A 133 13.14 -2.08 -9.40
N GLY A 134 12.31 -2.83 -10.11
CA GLY A 134 12.27 -2.84 -11.58
C GLY A 134 11.93 -1.47 -12.21
N VAL A 135 11.35 -0.55 -11.45
CA VAL A 135 10.97 0.79 -11.91
C VAL A 135 11.75 1.94 -11.23
N ARG A 136 12.56 1.69 -10.21
CA ARG A 136 13.26 2.71 -9.43
C ARG A 136 13.93 3.78 -10.28
N GLY A 137 14.73 3.41 -11.27
CA GLY A 137 15.45 4.35 -12.13
C GLY A 137 14.58 5.11 -13.16
N LYS A 138 13.27 4.88 -13.19
CA LYS A 138 12.32 5.46 -14.16
C LYS A 138 11.33 6.42 -13.51
N VAL A 139 11.35 6.55 -12.19
CA VAL A 139 10.34 7.26 -11.41
C VAL A 139 10.99 8.29 -10.48
N ASP A 140 10.19 9.18 -9.95
CA ASP A 140 10.65 10.15 -8.93
C ASP A 140 11.13 9.38 -7.68
N GLU A 141 12.33 9.73 -7.18
CA GLU A 141 12.94 9.02 -6.05
C GLU A 141 12.16 9.23 -4.74
N PHE A 142 11.60 10.42 -4.53
CA PHE A 142 10.76 10.66 -3.37
C PHE A 142 9.49 9.82 -3.41
N ALA A 143 8.82 9.77 -4.57
CA ALA A 143 7.62 8.96 -4.77
C ALA A 143 7.91 7.46 -4.56
N PHE A 144 9.07 6.99 -5.08
CA PHE A 144 9.52 5.62 -4.88
C PHE A 144 9.74 5.30 -3.39
N ASN A 145 10.52 6.13 -2.70
CA ASN A 145 10.83 5.90 -1.28
C ASN A 145 9.60 6.00 -0.40
N TYR A 146 8.65 6.87 -0.74
CA TYR A 146 7.39 7.00 -0.02
C TYR A 146 6.55 5.72 -0.10
N ILE A 147 6.27 5.21 -1.31
CA ILE A 147 5.48 3.97 -1.43
C ILE A 147 6.23 2.74 -0.91
N TYR A 148 7.56 2.70 -1.10
CA TYR A 148 8.37 1.61 -0.57
C TYR A 148 8.27 1.54 0.95
N ALA A 149 8.38 2.68 1.65
CA ALA A 149 8.23 2.76 3.09
C ALA A 149 6.79 2.41 3.55
N GLU A 150 5.77 2.86 2.82
CA GLU A 150 4.37 2.52 3.13
C GLU A 150 4.14 1.01 3.10
N LEU A 151 4.64 0.34 2.05
CA LEU A 151 4.51 -1.11 1.91
C LEU A 151 5.37 -1.87 2.93
N GLU A 152 6.62 -1.44 3.17
CA GLU A 152 7.47 -2.01 4.20
C GLU A 152 6.82 -1.93 5.58
N GLY A 153 6.33 -0.76 5.95
CA GLY A 153 5.60 -0.55 7.21
C GLY A 153 4.44 -1.52 7.38
N MET A 154 3.65 -1.74 6.32
CA MET A 154 2.54 -2.69 6.35
C MET A 154 3.01 -4.14 6.54
N TYR A 155 4.08 -4.57 5.86
CA TYR A 155 4.60 -5.92 6.01
C TYR A 155 5.21 -6.15 7.38
N MET A 156 5.98 -5.19 7.89
CA MET A 156 6.62 -5.29 9.20
C MET A 156 5.58 -5.25 10.33
N ASP A 157 4.56 -4.39 10.22
CA ASP A 157 3.45 -4.36 11.16
C ASP A 157 2.68 -5.69 11.23
N ASN A 158 2.42 -6.30 10.07
CA ASN A 158 1.79 -7.61 10.01
C ASN A 158 2.64 -8.70 10.69
N LEU A 159 3.97 -8.67 10.52
CA LEU A 159 4.87 -9.61 11.17
C LEU A 159 4.83 -9.45 12.69
N VAL A 160 4.92 -8.23 13.20
CA VAL A 160 4.95 -7.96 14.64
C VAL A 160 3.62 -8.30 15.29
N LYS A 161 2.50 -7.97 14.68
CA LYS A 161 1.16 -8.16 15.24
C LYS A 161 0.66 -9.60 15.16
N TYR A 162 1.21 -10.42 14.27
CA TYR A 162 0.64 -11.74 14.03
C TYR A 162 0.61 -12.68 15.24
N PRO A 163 1.68 -12.82 16.05
CA PRO A 163 1.62 -13.64 17.27
C PRO A 163 0.54 -13.16 18.26
N PHE A 164 0.33 -11.85 18.39
CA PHE A 164 -0.72 -11.29 19.25
C PHE A 164 -2.12 -11.66 18.72
N ILE A 165 -2.34 -11.57 17.42
CA ILE A 165 -3.61 -11.98 16.80
C ILE A 165 -3.89 -13.47 17.04
N VAL A 166 -2.86 -14.31 16.87
CA VAL A 166 -2.98 -15.77 17.12
C VAL A 166 -3.28 -16.05 18.57
N SER A 167 -2.63 -15.35 19.51
CA SER A 167 -2.89 -15.43 20.94
C SER A 167 -4.33 -15.09 21.27
N ASP A 168 -4.84 -13.98 20.77
CA ASP A 168 -6.20 -13.51 21.02
C ASP A 168 -7.27 -14.46 20.44
N VAL A 169 -7.08 -14.91 19.19
CA VAL A 169 -8.02 -15.81 18.51
C VAL A 169 -8.09 -17.16 19.20
N ASN A 170 -6.95 -17.72 19.59
CA ASN A 170 -6.87 -19.03 20.20
C ASN A 170 -7.07 -19.00 21.74
N LYS A 171 -7.16 -17.82 22.35
CA LYS A 171 -7.23 -17.67 23.82
C LYS A 171 -6.08 -18.35 24.54
N LYS A 172 -4.88 -18.27 23.95
CA LYS A 172 -3.64 -18.84 24.49
C LYS A 172 -2.66 -17.76 24.88
N PRO A 173 -1.77 -18.01 25.85
CA PRO A 173 -0.69 -17.08 26.19
C PRO A 173 0.18 -16.78 24.96
N LEU A 174 0.66 -15.53 24.85
CA LEU A 174 1.48 -15.07 23.72
C LEU A 174 2.71 -15.96 23.50
N GLN A 175 3.36 -16.41 24.59
CA GLN A 175 4.53 -17.27 24.57
C GLN A 175 4.28 -18.62 23.87
N GLU A 176 3.06 -19.16 23.99
CA GLU A 176 2.67 -20.41 23.30
C GLU A 176 2.37 -20.19 21.82
N CYS A 177 2.08 -18.95 21.42
CA CYS A 177 1.73 -18.58 20.05
C CYS A 177 2.93 -18.02 19.27
N THR A 178 4.04 -17.75 19.95
CA THR A 178 5.23 -17.14 19.37
C THR A 178 6.33 -18.20 19.23
N PRO A 179 6.79 -18.56 18.02
CA PRO A 179 7.91 -19.46 17.85
C PRO A 179 9.18 -18.91 18.52
N GLU A 180 10.03 -19.82 18.98
CA GLU A 180 11.34 -19.47 19.50
C GLU A 180 12.14 -18.65 18.46
N GLY A 181 12.75 -17.56 18.90
CA GLY A 181 13.52 -16.67 18.03
C GLY A 181 12.67 -15.85 17.05
N TYR A 182 11.34 -15.85 17.17
CA TYR A 182 10.45 -15.13 16.25
C TYR A 182 10.86 -13.67 16.07
N TRP A 183 11.20 -12.99 17.16
CA TRP A 183 11.52 -11.56 17.17
C TRP A 183 12.88 -11.23 16.56
N SER A 184 13.70 -12.25 16.25
CA SER A 184 14.98 -12.03 15.55
C SER A 184 14.81 -11.44 14.15
N ILE A 185 13.60 -11.48 13.58
CA ILE A 185 13.27 -10.77 12.34
C ILE A 185 13.46 -9.25 12.45
N LEU A 186 13.43 -8.73 13.67
CA LEU A 186 13.62 -7.31 13.98
C LEU A 186 15.09 -6.96 14.26
N ASP A 187 15.94 -7.97 14.49
CA ASP A 187 17.35 -7.75 14.77
C ASP A 187 18.02 -7.10 13.54
N ASN A 188 18.80 -6.07 13.79
CA ASN A 188 19.49 -5.30 12.76
C ASN A 188 18.59 -4.57 11.75
N TYR A 189 17.32 -4.34 12.07
CA TYR A 189 16.46 -3.52 11.23
C TYR A 189 17.06 -2.12 11.04
N GLN A 190 17.18 -1.67 9.80
CA GLN A 190 17.75 -0.37 9.47
C GLN A 190 16.66 0.68 9.35
N ILE A 191 16.59 1.58 10.31
CA ILE A 191 15.62 2.69 10.32
C ILE A 191 15.93 3.63 9.15
N LYS A 192 14.92 3.91 8.34
CA LYS A 192 14.95 4.94 7.30
C LYS A 192 14.59 6.30 7.92
N SER A 193 15.39 7.31 7.64
CA SER A 193 15.20 8.66 8.17
C SER A 193 15.02 9.71 7.09
N ASP A 194 14.91 9.31 5.83
CA ASP A 194 14.66 10.23 4.73
C ASP A 194 13.21 10.77 4.78
N LYS A 195 13.02 11.98 4.23
CA LYS A 195 11.74 12.71 4.28
C LYS A 195 10.58 11.91 3.68
N ALA A 196 10.82 11.16 2.61
CA ALA A 196 9.77 10.40 1.94
C ALA A 196 9.29 9.22 2.80
N SER A 197 10.22 8.48 3.41
CA SER A 197 9.89 7.38 4.33
C SER A 197 9.15 7.88 5.56
N LEU A 198 9.58 9.00 6.15
CA LEU A 198 8.94 9.61 7.31
C LEU A 198 7.57 10.27 7.00
N LYS A 199 7.20 10.39 5.74
CA LYS A 199 5.86 10.79 5.31
C LYS A 199 4.85 9.65 5.35
N SER A 200 5.31 8.39 5.32
CA SER A 200 4.45 7.21 5.30
C SER A 200 3.81 6.93 6.65
N TYR A 201 2.48 6.86 6.70
CA TYR A 201 1.75 6.52 7.93
C TYR A 201 2.00 5.08 8.38
N ALA A 202 2.04 4.13 7.44
CA ALA A 202 2.31 2.73 7.78
C ALA A 202 3.73 2.56 8.33
N TYR A 203 4.71 3.27 7.75
CA TYR A 203 6.08 3.23 8.21
C TYR A 203 6.25 3.84 9.59
N ILE A 204 5.65 5.01 9.85
CA ILE A 204 5.69 5.64 11.16
C ILE A 204 4.99 4.77 12.21
N GLY A 205 3.84 4.18 11.88
CA GLY A 205 3.15 3.25 12.78
C GLY A 205 4.04 2.07 13.15
N TRP A 206 4.68 1.46 12.17
CA TRP A 206 5.67 0.40 12.37
C TRP A 206 6.85 0.83 13.25
N LEU A 207 7.41 2.03 13.02
CA LEU A 207 8.54 2.53 13.83
C LEU A 207 8.18 2.69 15.30
N ILE A 208 6.96 3.13 15.61
CA ILE A 208 6.50 3.24 17.01
C ILE A 208 6.51 1.85 17.65
N ASP A 209 5.91 0.85 17.00
CA ASP A 209 5.87 -0.53 17.50
C ASP A 209 7.29 -1.12 17.66
N TYR A 210 8.19 -0.81 16.72
CA TYR A 210 9.59 -1.25 16.77
C TYR A 210 10.35 -0.62 17.95
N LEU A 211 10.19 0.68 18.19
CA LEU A 211 10.83 1.35 19.32
C LEU A 211 10.31 0.83 20.66
N GLU A 212 9.01 0.60 20.79
CA GLU A 212 8.43 -0.03 21.98
C GLU A 212 8.98 -1.45 22.22
N TYR A 213 9.25 -2.19 21.15
CA TYR A 213 9.90 -3.51 21.25
C TYR A 213 11.35 -3.39 21.76
N GLN A 214 12.12 -2.38 21.31
CA GLN A 214 13.51 -2.18 21.73
C GLN A 214 13.65 -1.79 23.22
N GLU A 215 12.61 -1.22 23.81
CA GLU A 215 12.58 -0.81 25.24
C GLU A 215 12.23 -1.95 26.19
N ARG A 216 11.78 -3.11 25.70
CA ARG A 216 11.39 -4.29 26.48
C ARG A 216 12.54 -5.26 26.68
#